data_ec35c60dad5e13330aaa3342daed5ad6
#
_entry.id   ec35c60dad5e13330aaa3342daed5ad6
#
_cell.length_a   1.000
_cell.length_b   1.000
_cell.length_c   1.000
_cell.angle_alpha   90.00
_cell.angle_beta   90.00
_cell.angle_gamma   90.00
#
_symmetry.space_group_name_H-M   'P 1'
#
loop_
_entity.id
_entity.type
_entity.pdbx_description
1 polymer ?
#
loop_
_entity_poly.entity_id
_entity_poly.type
_entity_poly.pdbx_seq_one_letter_code
_entity_poly.pdbx_strand_id
1 'polypeptide(L)'
;MATSALPVAEITQQLASSHLEKREDVNAELLEIPGYDQDLSWSIHEERRAVRKVDLCILTFIVLLFTFMQFDRTNISAALTDTLRTDINVDTSHINTAQTLFILGFILTEIPFNVITKKIGAEIWLPITMFLWGVCTWCQIFMKNASGLFALRFFIGAMEGGYIPGMALYISRYYTNPELGLRFALFWASNAVAGSLSGPLSLGLLSLSGTHGLKGWQWLFLIEGAVTCFLAVVAYLYLPHSAPKPKSFFGKSWNIFTEREASILTTRVLRDDATKGYTQGKSVRIQDMRDTFTDWRVYGHVVSAFLSMLMIYPINTYAPSLIKSLGFGGYNANGLNSVGSVVSLIISISIAWNSDRTQERGFHIAAGFCIGIAGLLWTALAPVSSSKWVVYGGIVLTQAGMGSTQALNAAWLSSVVDDRKRPIALAMYVMGIQLAGFPGNQLFRQQDAPRYSRGLIIAAACAAAGAVIVLVWKGLYVFVERRRNRGTANVAESARSVESVWGEKR
;
A
#
# COMPACT_ATOMS: atom_id res chain seq x y z
N MET A 1 36.62 45.85 8.51
CA MET A 1 36.98 44.45 8.84
C MET A 1 36.87 43.68 7.54
N ALA A 2 37.99 43.28 6.95
CA ALA A 2 38.02 42.55 5.69
C ALA A 2 37.80 41.05 6.03
N THR A 3 36.69 40.49 5.63
CA THR A 3 36.43 39.06 5.63
C THR A 3 37.23 38.44 4.45
N SER A 4 38.36 37.81 4.75
CA SER A 4 39.14 37.03 3.77
C SER A 4 38.30 35.84 3.33
N ALA A 5 37.77 35.88 2.11
CA ALA A 5 37.18 34.72 1.47
C ALA A 5 38.31 33.69 1.21
N LEU A 6 38.15 32.47 1.74
CA LEU A 6 39.06 31.36 1.47
C LEU A 6 39.13 31.11 -0.06
N PRO A 7 40.30 30.80 -0.64
CA PRO A 7 40.42 30.49 -2.05
C PRO A 7 39.56 29.28 -2.42
N VAL A 8 38.89 29.33 -3.57
CA VAL A 8 37.98 28.26 -4.06
C VAL A 8 38.67 26.89 -4.06
N ALA A 9 39.99 26.82 -4.26
CA ALA A 9 40.78 25.60 -4.18
C ALA A 9 40.80 24.97 -2.77
N GLU A 10 40.91 25.78 -1.72
CA GLU A 10 40.85 25.29 -0.31
C GLU A 10 39.49 24.79 0.07
N ILE A 11 38.40 25.46 -0.35
CA ILE A 11 37.04 25.02 -0.14
C ILE A 11 36.78 23.67 -0.84
N THR A 12 37.27 23.51 -2.08
CA THR A 12 37.16 22.28 -2.85
C THR A 12 37.96 21.14 -2.20
N GLN A 13 39.12 21.42 -1.65
CA GLN A 13 39.99 20.44 -0.98
C GLN A 13 39.38 20.05 0.40
N GLN A 14 38.83 20.98 1.17
CA GLN A 14 38.11 20.70 2.40
C GLN A 14 36.82 19.90 2.18
N LEU A 15 36.07 20.18 1.11
CA LEU A 15 34.91 19.38 0.73
C LEU A 15 35.31 17.96 0.30
N ALA A 16 36.40 17.82 -0.46
CA ALA A 16 36.91 16.51 -0.87
C ALA A 16 37.40 15.68 0.34
N SER A 17 38.15 16.27 1.26
CA SER A 17 38.62 15.60 2.48
C SER A 17 37.45 15.21 3.39
N SER A 18 36.48 16.08 3.60
CA SER A 18 35.28 15.76 4.39
C SER A 18 34.40 14.67 3.75
N HIS A 19 34.41 14.54 2.43
CA HIS A 19 33.74 13.46 1.72
C HIS A 19 34.50 12.13 1.82
N LEU A 20 35.84 12.18 1.87
CA LEU A 20 36.69 10.99 2.06
C LEU A 20 36.58 10.47 3.50
N GLU A 21 36.70 11.33 4.51
CA GLU A 21 36.49 10.95 5.92
C GLU A 21 35.10 10.33 6.14
N LYS A 22 34.03 10.95 5.59
CA LYS A 22 32.68 10.35 5.68
C LYS A 22 32.55 9.01 4.98
N ARG A 23 33.33 8.75 3.92
CA ARG A 23 33.34 7.45 3.24
C ARG A 23 34.09 6.40 4.05
N GLU A 24 35.19 6.77 4.70
CA GLU A 24 35.96 5.89 5.58
C GLU A 24 35.16 5.50 6.81
N ASP A 25 34.49 6.47 7.47
CA ASP A 25 33.59 6.20 8.60
C ASP A 25 32.44 5.26 8.21
N VAL A 26 31.81 5.49 7.03
CA VAL A 26 30.73 4.63 6.51
C VAL A 26 31.25 3.21 6.24
N ASN A 27 32.45 3.07 5.68
CA ASN A 27 33.04 1.76 5.40
C ASN A 27 33.41 1.02 6.71
N ALA A 28 33.93 1.74 7.72
CA ALA A 28 34.24 1.15 9.03
C ALA A 28 32.96 0.60 9.72
N GLU A 29 31.87 1.38 9.72
CA GLU A 29 30.59 0.93 10.27
C GLU A 29 29.96 -0.24 9.48
N LEU A 30 30.16 -0.31 8.16
CA LEU A 30 29.70 -1.44 7.34
C LEU A 30 30.41 -2.74 7.67
N LEU A 31 31.70 -2.69 8.01
CA LEU A 31 32.48 -3.87 8.39
C LEU A 31 32.00 -4.50 9.71
N GLU A 32 31.33 -3.74 10.57
CA GLU A 32 30.72 -4.28 11.78
C GLU A 32 29.41 -5.05 11.54
N ILE A 33 28.84 -4.94 10.33
CA ILE A 33 27.58 -5.63 10.02
C ILE A 33 27.85 -7.11 9.75
N PRO A 34 27.23 -8.04 10.51
CA PRO A 34 27.41 -9.46 10.30
C PRO A 34 27.08 -9.88 8.86
N GLY A 35 28.01 -10.63 8.25
CA GLY A 35 27.87 -11.12 6.88
C GLY A 35 28.22 -10.13 5.78
N TYR A 36 28.60 -8.89 6.11
CA TYR A 36 29.16 -7.96 5.13
C TYR A 36 30.63 -8.30 4.88
N ASP A 37 31.02 -8.40 3.62
CA ASP A 37 32.40 -8.62 3.19
C ASP A 37 32.67 -7.74 1.95
N GLN A 38 33.58 -6.77 2.16
CA GLN A 38 33.91 -5.79 1.13
C GLN A 38 34.61 -6.43 -0.09
N ASP A 39 35.37 -7.50 0.12
CA ASP A 39 36.15 -8.17 -0.92
C ASP A 39 35.43 -9.37 -1.54
N LEU A 40 34.23 -9.70 -1.04
CA LEU A 40 33.47 -10.84 -1.51
C LEU A 40 33.13 -10.70 -3.00
N SER A 41 33.54 -11.69 -3.76
CA SER A 41 33.17 -11.85 -5.17
C SER A 41 32.24 -13.05 -5.34
N TRP A 42 31.27 -12.94 -6.23
CA TRP A 42 30.32 -14.02 -6.54
C TRP A 42 29.95 -14.02 -8.01
N SER A 43 29.50 -15.17 -8.49
CA SER A 43 28.96 -15.32 -9.83
C SER A 43 27.49 -14.87 -9.91
N ILE A 44 27.06 -14.47 -11.11
CA ILE A 44 25.63 -14.14 -11.38
C ILE A 44 24.71 -15.32 -11.01
N HIS A 45 25.18 -16.56 -11.15
CA HIS A 45 24.40 -17.75 -10.80
C HIS A 45 24.20 -17.90 -9.29
N GLU A 46 25.22 -17.63 -8.49
CA GLU A 46 25.11 -17.64 -7.02
C GLU A 46 24.16 -16.56 -6.53
N GLU A 47 24.26 -15.35 -7.08
CA GLU A 47 23.37 -14.25 -6.74
C GLU A 47 21.92 -14.58 -7.08
N ARG A 48 21.64 -15.01 -8.31
CA ARG A 48 20.28 -15.40 -8.75
C ARG A 48 19.72 -16.53 -7.91
N ARG A 49 20.53 -17.50 -7.49
CA ARG A 49 20.11 -18.58 -6.61
C ARG A 49 19.72 -18.07 -5.23
N ALA A 50 20.53 -17.20 -4.64
CA ALA A 50 20.25 -16.61 -3.34
C ALA A 50 18.98 -15.74 -3.38
N VAL A 51 18.82 -14.89 -4.40
CA VAL A 51 17.62 -14.05 -4.61
C VAL A 51 16.36 -14.90 -4.82
N ARG A 52 16.42 -15.93 -5.68
CA ARG A 52 15.29 -16.84 -5.87
C ARG A 52 14.86 -17.52 -4.58
N LYS A 53 15.81 -17.84 -3.70
CA LYS A 53 15.52 -18.42 -2.40
C LYS A 53 14.81 -17.42 -1.48
N VAL A 54 15.20 -16.13 -1.50
CA VAL A 54 14.46 -15.06 -0.82
C VAL A 54 13.05 -14.93 -1.39
N ASP A 55 12.90 -14.92 -2.73
CA ASP A 55 11.59 -14.82 -3.40
C ASP A 55 10.66 -15.96 -2.98
N LEU A 56 11.15 -17.20 -2.97
CA LEU A 56 10.34 -18.38 -2.65
C LEU A 56 10.05 -18.55 -1.15
N CYS A 57 11.04 -18.29 -0.28
CA CYS A 57 10.90 -18.57 1.16
C CYS A 57 10.35 -17.36 1.93
N ILE A 58 10.83 -16.16 1.65
CA ILE A 58 10.49 -14.98 2.42
C ILE A 58 9.36 -14.19 1.75
N LEU A 59 9.53 -13.80 0.48
CA LEU A 59 8.55 -12.95 -0.20
C LEU A 59 7.19 -13.65 -0.35
N THR A 60 7.17 -14.92 -0.77
CA THR A 60 5.92 -15.68 -0.89
C THR A 60 5.19 -15.76 0.45
N PHE A 61 5.93 -15.97 1.54
CA PHE A 61 5.35 -16.02 2.88
C PHE A 61 4.80 -14.65 3.32
N ILE A 62 5.51 -13.55 3.05
CA ILE A 62 5.05 -12.18 3.31
C ILE A 62 3.78 -11.86 2.51
N VAL A 63 3.73 -12.26 1.23
CA VAL A 63 2.55 -12.12 0.38
C VAL A 63 1.36 -12.88 0.97
N LEU A 64 1.58 -14.08 1.49
CA LEU A 64 0.56 -14.85 2.19
C LEU A 64 0.05 -14.12 3.45
N LEU A 65 0.94 -13.62 4.31
CA LEU A 65 0.57 -12.88 5.51
C LEU A 65 -0.26 -11.64 5.18
N PHE A 66 0.13 -10.90 4.13
CA PHE A 66 -0.61 -9.72 3.69
C PHE A 66 -1.96 -10.07 3.07
N THR A 67 -2.08 -11.21 2.39
CA THR A 67 -3.36 -11.72 1.89
C THR A 67 -4.34 -11.97 3.04
N PHE A 68 -3.90 -12.58 4.15
CA PHE A 68 -4.75 -12.81 5.32
C PHE A 68 -5.13 -11.52 6.04
N MET A 69 -4.22 -10.54 6.13
CA MET A 69 -4.57 -9.21 6.62
C MET A 69 -5.71 -8.57 5.78
N GLN A 70 -5.69 -8.76 4.47
CA GLN A 70 -6.76 -8.24 3.60
C GLN A 70 -8.08 -9.00 3.77
N PHE A 71 -8.06 -10.30 4.10
CA PHE A 71 -9.28 -11.02 4.49
C PHE A 71 -9.88 -10.45 5.76
N ASP A 72 -9.07 -10.21 6.81
CA ASP A 72 -9.53 -9.61 8.07
C ASP A 72 -10.15 -8.21 7.88
N ARG A 73 -9.71 -7.45 6.86
CA ARG A 73 -10.30 -6.15 6.52
C ARG A 73 -11.64 -6.26 5.80
N THR A 74 -11.82 -7.30 4.99
CA THR A 74 -13.01 -7.48 4.16
C THR A 74 -14.10 -8.32 4.81
N ASN A 75 -13.80 -9.04 5.90
CA ASN A 75 -14.72 -9.97 6.57
C ASN A 75 -16.03 -9.31 7.04
N ILE A 76 -15.98 -8.05 7.50
CA ILE A 76 -17.20 -7.33 7.89
C ILE A 76 -18.17 -7.20 6.72
N SER A 77 -17.66 -6.94 5.51
CA SER A 77 -18.49 -6.82 4.30
C SER A 77 -19.23 -8.11 4.00
N ALA A 78 -18.59 -9.25 4.16
CA ALA A 78 -19.20 -10.56 4.03
C ALA A 78 -20.20 -10.86 5.17
N ALA A 79 -19.84 -10.58 6.42
CA ALA A 79 -20.70 -10.76 7.57
C ALA A 79 -22.02 -9.96 7.48
N LEU A 80 -22.01 -8.79 6.84
CA LEU A 80 -23.22 -7.99 6.59
C LEU A 80 -24.23 -8.66 5.65
N THR A 81 -23.83 -9.69 4.91
CA THR A 81 -24.75 -10.48 4.08
C THR A 81 -25.48 -11.57 4.87
N ASP A 82 -25.04 -11.88 6.08
CA ASP A 82 -25.68 -12.81 7.02
C ASP A 82 -26.55 -12.08 8.03
N THR A 83 -26.76 -12.63 9.21
CA THR A 83 -27.64 -12.13 10.28
C THR A 83 -26.96 -11.16 11.25
N LEU A 84 -25.70 -10.78 11.02
CA LEU A 84 -24.93 -9.91 11.93
C LEU A 84 -25.70 -8.66 12.37
N ARG A 85 -26.35 -7.94 11.41
CA ARG A 85 -27.07 -6.70 11.71
C ARG A 85 -28.21 -6.90 12.70
N THR A 86 -28.98 -7.96 12.53
CA THR A 86 -30.11 -8.30 13.40
C THR A 86 -29.67 -8.83 14.74
N ASP A 87 -28.58 -9.59 14.78
CA ASP A 87 -28.07 -10.27 15.95
C ASP A 87 -27.47 -9.34 17.00
N ILE A 88 -26.78 -8.31 16.56
CA ILE A 88 -26.19 -7.31 17.47
C ILE A 88 -26.90 -5.95 17.39
N ASN A 89 -28.06 -5.91 16.73
CA ASN A 89 -28.94 -4.74 16.59
C ASN A 89 -28.20 -3.49 16.10
N VAL A 90 -27.55 -3.60 14.92
CA VAL A 90 -26.79 -2.51 14.30
C VAL A 90 -27.35 -2.15 12.93
N ASP A 91 -27.35 -0.86 12.64
CA ASP A 91 -27.71 -0.29 11.34
C ASP A 91 -26.48 0.15 10.53
N THR A 92 -26.71 0.75 9.36
CA THR A 92 -25.64 1.26 8.49
C THR A 92 -24.79 2.32 9.18
N SER A 93 -25.38 3.17 10.05
CA SER A 93 -24.64 4.22 10.76
C SER A 93 -23.64 3.63 11.76
N HIS A 94 -24.04 2.57 12.49
CA HIS A 94 -23.14 1.87 13.39
C HIS A 94 -21.98 1.20 12.63
N ILE A 95 -22.25 0.59 11.46
CA ILE A 95 -21.20 -0.02 10.62
C ILE A 95 -20.22 1.05 10.11
N ASN A 96 -20.74 2.18 9.64
CA ASN A 96 -19.92 3.29 9.19
C ASN A 96 -19.03 3.84 10.31
N THR A 97 -19.58 3.97 11.51
CA THR A 97 -18.83 4.39 12.71
C THR A 97 -17.75 3.38 13.05
N ALA A 98 -18.05 2.09 13.02
CA ALA A 98 -17.09 1.02 13.28
C ALA A 98 -15.92 1.05 12.29
N GLN A 99 -16.18 1.24 10.99
CA GLN A 99 -15.15 1.39 9.98
C GLN A 99 -14.33 2.68 10.14
N THR A 100 -14.97 3.76 10.57
CA THR A 100 -14.28 5.02 10.88
C THR A 100 -13.34 4.86 12.09
N LEU A 101 -13.79 4.16 13.14
CA LEU A 101 -12.97 3.85 14.31
C LEU A 101 -11.80 2.92 13.99
N PHE A 102 -11.98 1.98 13.08
CA PHE A 102 -10.88 1.15 12.55
C PHE A 102 -9.77 2.03 11.95
N ILE A 103 -10.14 2.97 11.08
CA ILE A 103 -9.18 3.88 10.45
C ILE A 103 -8.54 4.81 11.47
N LEU A 104 -9.31 5.30 12.45
CA LEU A 104 -8.79 6.12 13.53
C LEU A 104 -7.71 5.36 14.32
N GLY A 105 -8.00 4.13 14.73
CA GLY A 105 -7.03 3.25 15.40
C GLY A 105 -5.76 3.07 14.56
N PHE A 106 -5.91 2.78 13.27
CA PHE A 106 -4.81 2.59 12.34
C PHE A 106 -3.89 3.84 12.26
N ILE A 107 -4.45 5.02 12.04
CA ILE A 107 -3.68 6.27 11.90
C ILE A 107 -2.96 6.63 13.21
N LEU A 108 -3.60 6.46 14.36
CA LEU A 108 -3.01 6.77 15.66
C LEU A 108 -1.77 5.92 15.97
N THR A 109 -1.75 4.68 15.52
CA THR A 109 -0.66 3.75 15.83
C THR A 109 0.38 3.62 14.71
N GLU A 110 0.10 4.09 13.50
CA GLU A 110 0.99 3.95 12.34
C GLU A 110 2.40 4.49 12.61
N ILE A 111 2.53 5.71 13.10
CA ILE A 111 3.84 6.31 13.40
C ILE A 111 4.51 5.64 14.61
N PRO A 112 3.86 5.50 15.80
CA PRO A 112 4.44 4.80 16.94
C PRO A 112 4.92 3.39 16.62
N PHE A 113 4.11 2.62 15.88
CA PHE A 113 4.45 1.22 15.55
C PHE A 113 5.63 1.14 14.58
N ASN A 114 5.75 2.08 13.64
CA ASN A 114 6.93 2.17 12.78
C ASN A 114 8.21 2.44 13.57
N VAL A 115 8.14 3.28 14.62
CA VAL A 115 9.28 3.52 15.51
C VAL A 115 9.64 2.26 16.30
N ILE A 116 8.63 1.53 16.80
CA ILE A 116 8.82 0.26 17.53
C ILE A 116 9.39 -0.80 16.58
N THR A 117 8.86 -0.92 15.36
CA THR A 117 9.36 -1.84 14.33
C THR A 117 10.85 -1.64 14.04
N LYS A 118 11.31 -0.39 13.99
CA LYS A 118 12.73 -0.08 13.81
C LYS A 118 13.58 -0.47 15.02
N LYS A 119 13.07 -0.36 16.26
CA LYS A 119 13.80 -0.66 17.48
C LYS A 119 13.86 -2.16 17.78
N ILE A 120 12.73 -2.85 17.67
CA ILE A 120 12.59 -4.26 18.07
C ILE A 120 12.95 -5.21 16.92
N GLY A 121 12.72 -4.76 15.68
CA GLY A 121 12.82 -5.57 14.47
C GLY A 121 11.43 -5.95 13.93
N ALA A 122 11.28 -5.87 12.60
CA ALA A 122 10.03 -6.19 11.91
C ALA A 122 9.61 -7.65 12.11
N GLU A 123 10.59 -8.57 12.12
CA GLU A 123 10.41 -10.01 12.29
C GLU A 123 9.88 -10.42 13.68
N ILE A 124 9.92 -9.52 14.65
CA ILE A 124 9.36 -9.71 16.00
C ILE A 124 8.06 -8.93 16.14
N TRP A 125 8.10 -7.62 15.83
CA TRP A 125 6.98 -6.73 16.10
C TRP A 125 5.77 -7.02 15.22
N LEU A 126 5.98 -7.27 13.91
CA LEU A 126 4.86 -7.51 13.00
C LEU A 126 4.08 -8.79 13.30
N PRO A 127 4.70 -9.94 13.62
CA PRO A 127 3.96 -11.09 14.10
C PRO A 127 3.21 -10.86 15.41
N ILE A 128 3.77 -10.09 16.36
CA ILE A 128 3.08 -9.74 17.61
C ILE A 128 1.81 -8.94 17.32
N THR A 129 1.90 -7.89 16.52
CA THR A 129 0.73 -7.09 16.16
C THR A 129 -0.29 -7.91 15.37
N MET A 130 0.18 -8.79 14.46
CA MET A 130 -0.68 -9.72 13.72
C MET A 130 -1.43 -10.68 14.65
N PHE A 131 -0.78 -11.23 15.65
CA PHE A 131 -1.41 -12.08 16.64
C PHE A 131 -2.50 -11.32 17.42
N LEU A 132 -2.20 -10.09 17.86
CA LEU A 132 -3.13 -9.28 18.63
C LEU A 132 -4.39 -8.89 17.83
N TRP A 133 -4.26 -8.48 16.57
CA TRP A 133 -5.47 -8.22 15.77
C TRP A 133 -6.21 -9.51 15.41
N GLY A 134 -5.51 -10.64 15.20
CA GLY A 134 -6.14 -11.94 15.00
C GLY A 134 -6.99 -12.36 16.20
N VAL A 135 -6.50 -12.14 17.43
CA VAL A 135 -7.29 -12.33 18.66
C VAL A 135 -8.50 -11.40 18.70
N CYS A 136 -8.34 -10.11 18.34
CA CYS A 136 -9.47 -9.19 18.27
C CYS A 136 -10.50 -9.63 17.21
N THR A 137 -10.03 -10.12 16.05
CA THR A 137 -10.92 -10.68 15.01
C THR A 137 -11.67 -11.89 15.53
N TRP A 138 -10.97 -12.80 16.19
CA TRP A 138 -11.60 -13.97 16.82
C TRP A 138 -12.61 -13.56 17.90
N CYS A 139 -12.31 -12.57 18.75
CA CYS A 139 -13.19 -12.07 19.78
C CYS A 139 -14.50 -11.46 19.24
N GLN A 140 -14.59 -11.13 17.95
CA GLN A 140 -15.82 -10.63 17.36
C GLN A 140 -16.98 -11.64 17.47
N ILE A 141 -16.74 -12.95 17.65
CA ILE A 141 -17.80 -13.94 17.87
C ILE A 141 -18.66 -13.66 19.12
N PHE A 142 -18.10 -12.95 20.10
CA PHE A 142 -18.76 -12.61 21.36
C PHE A 142 -19.51 -11.27 21.32
N MET A 143 -19.54 -10.58 20.18
CA MET A 143 -20.24 -9.31 20.05
C MET A 143 -21.75 -9.49 20.31
N LYS A 144 -22.31 -8.60 21.14
CA LYS A 144 -23.74 -8.56 21.47
C LYS A 144 -24.41 -7.22 21.12
N ASN A 145 -23.61 -6.19 20.84
CA ASN A 145 -24.09 -4.83 20.61
C ASN A 145 -23.10 -3.99 19.80
N ALA A 146 -23.49 -2.79 19.43
CA ALA A 146 -22.66 -1.83 18.70
C ALA A 146 -21.36 -1.47 19.42
N SER A 147 -21.38 -1.35 20.76
CA SER A 147 -20.19 -0.97 21.53
C SER A 147 -19.07 -2.02 21.40
N GLY A 148 -19.42 -3.32 21.42
CA GLY A 148 -18.46 -4.40 21.17
C GLY A 148 -17.87 -4.33 19.77
N LEU A 149 -18.70 -4.05 18.77
CA LEU A 149 -18.24 -3.84 17.39
C LEU A 149 -17.28 -2.66 17.30
N PHE A 150 -17.59 -1.53 17.92
CA PHE A 150 -16.75 -0.33 17.90
C PHE A 150 -15.39 -0.56 18.54
N ALA A 151 -15.38 -1.16 19.73
CA ALA A 151 -14.15 -1.45 20.45
C ALA A 151 -13.24 -2.39 19.65
N LEU A 152 -13.78 -3.52 19.17
CA LEU A 152 -12.99 -4.50 18.42
C LEU A 152 -12.48 -3.93 17.11
N ARG A 153 -13.28 -3.17 16.36
CA ARG A 153 -12.82 -2.52 15.12
C ARG A 153 -11.73 -1.48 15.37
N PHE A 154 -11.84 -0.70 16.45
CA PHE A 154 -10.77 0.23 16.83
C PHE A 154 -9.48 -0.51 17.15
N PHE A 155 -9.53 -1.57 17.96
CA PHE A 155 -8.32 -2.32 18.32
C PHE A 155 -7.73 -3.09 17.15
N ILE A 156 -8.53 -3.68 16.25
CA ILE A 156 -8.04 -4.31 15.02
C ILE A 156 -7.28 -3.26 14.20
N GLY A 157 -7.89 -2.09 13.95
CA GLY A 157 -7.22 -1.01 13.22
C GLY A 157 -5.94 -0.55 13.90
N ALA A 158 -5.97 -0.38 15.24
CA ALA A 158 -4.78 0.00 16.00
C ALA A 158 -3.64 -1.02 15.90
N MET A 159 -3.93 -2.32 15.91
CA MET A 159 -2.90 -3.36 15.80
C MET A 159 -2.39 -3.53 14.36
N GLU A 160 -3.18 -3.21 13.34
CA GLU A 160 -2.76 -3.20 11.94
C GLU A 160 -1.92 -1.97 11.57
N GLY A 161 -1.99 -0.88 12.36
CA GLY A 161 -1.22 0.32 12.11
C GLY A 161 0.28 0.04 12.06
N GLY A 162 0.97 0.59 11.04
CA GLY A 162 2.41 0.38 10.84
C GLY A 162 2.80 -0.97 10.24
N TYR A 163 1.86 -1.93 10.04
CA TYR A 163 2.16 -3.24 9.48
C TYR A 163 2.67 -3.15 8.02
N ILE A 164 1.98 -2.39 7.19
CA ILE A 164 2.35 -2.24 5.76
C ILE A 164 3.74 -1.61 5.60
N PRO A 165 4.05 -0.43 6.18
CA PRO A 165 5.39 0.14 6.09
C PRO A 165 6.45 -0.71 6.80
N GLY A 166 6.09 -1.41 7.86
CA GLY A 166 6.97 -2.38 8.53
C GLY A 166 7.37 -3.55 7.63
N MET A 167 6.41 -4.13 6.88
CA MET A 167 6.70 -5.17 5.89
C MET A 167 7.54 -4.63 4.72
N ALA A 168 7.26 -3.42 4.25
CA ALA A 168 8.06 -2.77 3.23
C ALA A 168 9.52 -2.59 3.68
N LEU A 169 9.73 -2.16 4.92
CA LEU A 169 11.05 -2.06 5.54
C LEU A 169 11.73 -3.44 5.61
N TYR A 170 11.00 -4.48 5.99
CA TYR A 170 11.54 -5.85 6.08
C TYR A 170 11.96 -6.38 4.70
N ILE A 171 11.13 -6.22 3.68
CA ILE A 171 11.44 -6.60 2.29
C ILE A 171 12.70 -5.87 1.80
N SER A 172 12.83 -4.58 2.08
CA SER A 172 13.96 -3.76 1.60
C SER A 172 15.33 -4.23 2.11
N ARG A 173 15.39 -5.03 3.19
CA ARG A 173 16.63 -5.60 3.73
C ARG A 173 17.24 -6.71 2.87
N TYR A 174 16.45 -7.30 1.97
CA TYR A 174 16.88 -8.46 1.17
C TYR A 174 17.11 -8.14 -0.30
N TYR A 175 16.64 -6.97 -0.78
CA TYR A 175 16.66 -6.62 -2.20
C TYR A 175 17.36 -5.29 -2.45
N THR A 176 18.04 -5.21 -3.60
CA THR A 176 18.60 -3.95 -4.12
C THR A 176 17.49 -3.01 -4.59
N ASN A 177 17.78 -1.70 -4.69
CA ASN A 177 16.79 -0.70 -5.09
C ASN A 177 16.12 -0.98 -6.45
N PRO A 178 16.85 -1.42 -7.50
CA PRO A 178 16.23 -1.79 -8.77
C PRO A 178 15.26 -2.98 -8.68
N GLU A 179 15.49 -3.89 -7.73
CA GLU A 179 14.67 -5.09 -7.57
C GLU A 179 13.40 -4.87 -6.76
N LEU A 180 13.37 -3.85 -5.90
CA LEU A 180 12.26 -3.58 -4.98
C LEU A 180 10.94 -3.30 -5.71
N GLY A 181 10.98 -2.66 -6.87
CA GLY A 181 9.77 -2.31 -7.61
C GLY A 181 8.88 -3.52 -7.92
N LEU A 182 9.47 -4.59 -8.47
CA LEU A 182 8.72 -5.82 -8.76
C LEU A 182 8.22 -6.52 -7.49
N ARG A 183 9.03 -6.56 -6.43
CA ARG A 183 8.67 -7.23 -5.17
C ARG A 183 7.56 -6.50 -4.44
N PHE A 184 7.56 -5.17 -4.45
CA PHE A 184 6.44 -4.39 -3.95
C PHE A 184 5.18 -4.56 -4.80
N ALA A 185 5.31 -4.65 -6.12
CA ALA A 185 4.15 -4.94 -6.98
C ALA A 185 3.53 -6.31 -6.64
N LEU A 186 4.34 -7.35 -6.41
CA LEU A 186 3.86 -8.67 -5.97
C LEU A 186 3.21 -8.62 -4.57
N PHE A 187 3.81 -7.87 -3.64
CA PHE A 187 3.23 -7.64 -2.31
C PHE A 187 1.85 -6.98 -2.41
N TRP A 188 1.70 -5.92 -3.21
CA TRP A 188 0.41 -5.24 -3.40
C TRP A 188 -0.60 -6.07 -4.22
N ALA A 189 -0.14 -6.96 -5.12
CA ALA A 189 -1.00 -7.85 -5.88
C ALA A 189 -1.79 -8.82 -4.99
N SER A 190 -1.29 -9.13 -3.78
CA SER A 190 -2.01 -9.93 -2.78
C SER A 190 -3.37 -9.36 -2.38
N ASN A 191 -3.54 -8.02 -2.47
CA ASN A 191 -4.83 -7.36 -2.25
C ASN A 191 -5.89 -7.83 -3.27
N ALA A 192 -5.51 -7.91 -4.54
CA ALA A 192 -6.41 -8.40 -5.59
C ALA A 192 -6.68 -9.91 -5.47
N VAL A 193 -5.68 -10.68 -5.04
CA VAL A 193 -5.83 -12.12 -4.73
C VAL A 193 -6.82 -12.29 -3.57
N ALA A 194 -6.64 -11.54 -2.50
CA ALA A 194 -7.57 -11.57 -1.36
C ALA A 194 -8.99 -11.20 -1.78
N GLY A 195 -9.18 -10.12 -2.54
CA GLY A 195 -10.49 -9.72 -3.05
C GLY A 195 -11.16 -10.79 -3.92
N SER A 196 -10.37 -11.53 -4.70
CA SER A 196 -10.88 -12.61 -5.55
C SER A 196 -11.27 -13.85 -4.75
N LEU A 197 -10.54 -14.18 -3.69
CA LEU A 197 -10.75 -15.36 -2.86
C LEU A 197 -11.72 -15.14 -1.69
N SER A 198 -11.89 -13.89 -1.24
CA SER A 198 -12.74 -13.56 -0.07
C SER A 198 -14.19 -14.01 -0.24
N GLY A 199 -14.77 -13.89 -1.43
CA GLY A 199 -16.14 -14.29 -1.69
C GLY A 199 -16.36 -15.80 -1.60
N PRO A 200 -15.62 -16.66 -2.32
CA PRO A 200 -15.70 -18.11 -2.17
C PRO A 200 -15.40 -18.58 -0.75
N LEU A 201 -14.40 -17.99 -0.07
CA LEU A 201 -14.09 -18.30 1.32
C LEU A 201 -15.28 -17.97 2.24
N SER A 202 -15.79 -16.75 2.13
CA SER A 202 -16.95 -16.31 2.93
C SER A 202 -18.20 -17.13 2.64
N LEU A 203 -18.44 -17.51 1.36
CA LEU A 203 -19.53 -18.39 0.99
C LEU A 203 -19.44 -19.74 1.75
N GLY A 204 -18.25 -20.34 1.76
CA GLY A 204 -18.02 -21.60 2.49
C GLY A 204 -18.22 -21.44 4.00
N LEU A 205 -17.64 -20.40 4.60
CA LEU A 205 -17.71 -20.18 6.04
C LEU A 205 -19.11 -19.80 6.53
N LEU A 206 -19.82 -18.93 5.82
CA LEU A 206 -21.18 -18.54 6.15
C LEU A 206 -22.19 -19.70 6.00
N SER A 207 -21.92 -20.68 5.12
CA SER A 207 -22.77 -21.87 4.97
C SER A 207 -22.76 -22.81 6.18
N LEU A 208 -21.77 -22.67 7.09
CA LEU A 208 -21.68 -23.41 8.35
C LEU A 208 -22.70 -22.91 9.41
N SER A 209 -23.54 -21.91 9.08
CA SER A 209 -24.56 -21.36 9.97
C SER A 209 -25.43 -22.47 10.56
N GLY A 210 -25.63 -22.44 11.90
CA GLY A 210 -26.37 -23.45 12.65
C GLY A 210 -25.55 -24.62 13.17
N THR A 211 -24.34 -24.86 12.66
CA THR A 211 -23.47 -25.90 13.21
C THR A 211 -22.90 -25.47 14.56
N HIS A 212 -22.93 -26.38 15.53
CA HIS A 212 -22.50 -26.15 16.93
C HIS A 212 -23.15 -24.91 17.59
N GLY A 213 -24.34 -24.51 17.12
CA GLY A 213 -25.06 -23.35 17.65
C GLY A 213 -24.52 -22.00 17.28
N LEU A 214 -23.49 -21.92 16.40
CA LEU A 214 -22.91 -20.69 15.91
C LEU A 214 -23.60 -20.23 14.62
N LYS A 215 -23.70 -18.91 14.45
CA LYS A 215 -24.19 -18.27 13.22
C LYS A 215 -23.09 -18.21 12.17
N GLY A 216 -23.45 -18.00 10.91
CA GLY A 216 -22.49 -17.96 9.80
C GLY A 216 -21.40 -16.89 9.99
N TRP A 217 -21.79 -15.66 10.39
CA TRP A 217 -20.84 -14.58 10.65
C TRP A 217 -19.90 -14.89 11.83
N GLN A 218 -20.33 -15.68 12.82
CA GLN A 218 -19.46 -16.10 13.92
C GLN A 218 -18.41 -17.11 13.43
N TRP A 219 -18.80 -18.06 12.55
CA TRP A 219 -17.85 -18.97 11.91
C TRP A 219 -16.81 -18.23 11.08
N LEU A 220 -17.24 -17.20 10.35
CA LEU A 220 -16.34 -16.36 9.55
C LEU A 220 -15.24 -15.73 10.42
N PHE A 221 -15.62 -15.00 11.47
CA PHE A 221 -14.66 -14.36 12.37
C PHE A 221 -13.82 -15.36 13.18
N LEU A 222 -14.41 -16.49 13.59
CA LEU A 222 -13.72 -17.55 14.32
C LEU A 222 -12.56 -18.13 13.51
N ILE A 223 -12.85 -18.54 12.28
CA ILE A 223 -11.87 -19.25 11.43
C ILE A 223 -10.82 -18.27 10.92
N GLU A 224 -11.21 -17.09 10.40
CA GLU A 224 -10.25 -16.10 9.92
C GLU A 224 -9.34 -15.62 11.05
N GLY A 225 -9.87 -15.26 12.22
CA GLY A 225 -9.07 -14.86 13.37
C GLY A 225 -8.13 -15.96 13.87
N ALA A 226 -8.60 -17.22 13.92
CA ALA A 226 -7.78 -18.35 14.33
C ALA A 226 -6.62 -18.62 13.34
N VAL A 227 -6.89 -18.55 12.04
CA VAL A 227 -5.86 -18.72 10.99
C VAL A 227 -4.86 -17.56 11.05
N THR A 228 -5.31 -16.33 11.25
CA THR A 228 -4.43 -15.16 11.41
C THR A 228 -3.53 -15.31 12.63
N CYS A 229 -4.06 -15.74 13.78
CA CYS A 229 -3.26 -16.06 14.97
C CYS A 229 -2.23 -17.16 14.71
N PHE A 230 -2.63 -18.24 14.04
CA PHE A 230 -1.74 -19.34 13.67
C PHE A 230 -0.60 -18.84 12.75
N LEU A 231 -0.94 -18.10 11.69
CA LEU A 231 0.06 -17.55 10.78
C LEU A 231 0.99 -16.54 11.48
N ALA A 232 0.49 -15.78 12.45
CA ALA A 232 1.31 -14.88 13.24
C ALA A 232 2.35 -15.66 14.08
N VAL A 233 1.96 -16.77 14.70
CA VAL A 233 2.87 -17.65 15.42
C VAL A 233 3.92 -18.26 14.47
N VAL A 234 3.48 -18.76 13.31
CA VAL A 234 4.38 -19.26 12.27
C VAL A 234 5.35 -18.17 11.81
N ALA A 235 4.85 -16.94 11.57
CA ALA A 235 5.68 -15.81 11.16
C ALA A 235 6.73 -15.45 12.22
N TYR A 236 6.33 -15.43 13.49
CA TYR A 236 7.26 -15.18 14.61
C TYR A 236 8.38 -16.22 14.67
N LEU A 237 8.07 -17.48 14.38
CA LEU A 237 9.06 -18.57 14.40
C LEU A 237 9.89 -18.65 13.13
N TYR A 238 9.31 -18.29 11.99
CA TYR A 238 9.89 -18.52 10.66
C TYR A 238 10.73 -17.34 10.14
N LEU A 239 10.28 -16.08 10.30
CA LEU A 239 10.93 -14.92 9.69
C LEU A 239 12.30 -14.66 10.34
N PRO A 240 13.43 -14.72 9.60
CA PRO A 240 14.76 -14.44 10.14
C PRO A 240 14.94 -12.95 10.43
N HIS A 241 15.85 -12.64 11.36
CA HIS A 241 16.20 -11.24 11.66
C HIS A 241 16.87 -10.54 10.47
N SER A 242 17.82 -11.24 9.88
CA SER A 242 18.51 -10.84 8.64
C SER A 242 19.08 -12.10 7.99
N ALA A 243 19.60 -11.98 6.76
CA ALA A 243 20.20 -13.12 6.08
C ALA A 243 21.31 -13.81 6.91
N PRO A 244 22.26 -13.08 7.53
CA PRO A 244 23.33 -13.68 8.34
C PRO A 244 22.93 -13.98 9.80
N LYS A 245 21.76 -13.52 10.24
CA LYS A 245 21.26 -13.79 11.61
C LYS A 245 20.00 -14.63 11.56
N PRO A 246 20.12 -15.97 11.48
CA PRO A 246 18.97 -16.86 11.49
C PRO A 246 18.25 -16.79 12.85
N LYS A 247 16.98 -17.18 12.88
CA LYS A 247 16.24 -17.36 14.13
C LYS A 247 16.66 -18.67 14.81
N SER A 248 16.76 -18.61 16.12
CA SER A 248 16.89 -19.82 16.94
C SER A 248 15.50 -20.35 17.26
N PHE A 249 15.25 -21.62 16.97
CA PHE A 249 14.02 -22.31 17.30
C PHE A 249 14.35 -23.55 18.13
N PHE A 250 13.86 -23.64 19.35
CA PHE A 250 14.17 -24.70 20.30
C PHE A 250 15.68 -25.01 20.41
N GLY A 251 16.52 -23.97 20.50
CA GLY A 251 17.96 -24.12 20.61
C GLY A 251 18.65 -24.55 19.30
N LYS A 252 17.95 -24.75 18.20
CA LYS A 252 18.52 -24.99 16.88
C LYS A 252 18.42 -23.72 16.02
N SER A 253 19.52 -23.39 15.36
CA SER A 253 19.52 -22.30 14.37
C SER A 253 18.72 -22.71 13.14
N TRP A 254 17.68 -21.92 12.81
CA TRP A 254 16.90 -22.10 11.60
C TRP A 254 17.53 -21.29 10.47
N ASN A 255 18.45 -21.94 9.74
CA ASN A 255 19.18 -21.28 8.66
C ASN A 255 18.45 -21.49 7.33
N ILE A 256 17.77 -20.46 6.86
CA ILE A 256 17.20 -20.45 5.49
C ILE A 256 18.32 -20.37 4.46
N PHE A 257 19.39 -19.61 4.75
CA PHE A 257 20.52 -19.38 3.86
C PHE A 257 21.78 -20.06 4.35
N THR A 258 22.63 -20.50 3.43
CA THR A 258 24.02 -20.87 3.77
C THR A 258 24.80 -19.61 4.13
N GLU A 259 25.92 -19.74 4.85
CA GLU A 259 26.76 -18.59 5.21
C GLU A 259 27.18 -17.78 4.00
N ARG A 260 27.57 -18.45 2.90
CA ARG A 260 27.92 -17.78 1.64
C ARG A 260 26.74 -17.05 1.01
N GLU A 261 25.54 -17.66 0.96
CA GLU A 261 24.32 -17.01 0.45
C GLU A 261 23.96 -15.79 1.30
N ALA A 262 24.10 -15.89 2.62
CA ALA A 262 23.85 -14.80 3.56
C ALA A 262 24.81 -13.63 3.34
N SER A 263 26.11 -13.92 3.18
CA SER A 263 27.12 -12.89 2.89
C SER A 263 26.88 -12.23 1.53
N ILE A 264 26.53 -12.99 0.50
CA ILE A 264 26.15 -12.43 -0.83
C ILE A 264 24.95 -11.49 -0.69
N LEU A 265 23.87 -11.95 -0.04
CA LEU A 265 22.64 -11.14 0.13
C LEU A 265 22.91 -9.85 0.89
N THR A 266 23.69 -9.89 1.97
CA THR A 266 24.02 -8.72 2.78
C THR A 266 24.94 -7.77 2.01
N THR A 267 26.04 -8.28 1.44
CA THR A 267 27.03 -7.46 0.76
C THR A 267 26.46 -6.76 -0.47
N ARG A 268 25.65 -7.46 -1.32
CA ARG A 268 25.07 -6.87 -2.51
C ARG A 268 24.09 -5.74 -2.19
N VAL A 269 23.28 -5.89 -1.13
CA VAL A 269 22.31 -4.87 -0.71
C VAL A 269 23.01 -3.64 -0.14
N LEU A 270 24.08 -3.83 0.63
CA LEU A 270 24.86 -2.73 1.22
C LEU A 270 25.77 -2.04 0.20
N ARG A 271 26.24 -2.74 -0.83
CA ARG A 271 26.95 -2.12 -1.98
C ARG A 271 26.02 -1.25 -2.82
N ASP A 272 24.74 -1.66 -2.99
CA ASP A 272 23.73 -0.88 -3.70
C ASP A 272 23.31 0.35 -2.88
N ASP A 273 23.09 0.16 -1.58
CA ASP A 273 22.67 1.22 -0.67
C ASP A 273 23.17 0.98 0.76
N ALA A 274 24.29 1.61 1.08
CA ALA A 274 24.92 1.56 2.40
C ALA A 274 23.95 1.99 3.54
N THR A 275 22.94 2.82 3.23
CA THR A 275 21.99 3.30 4.25
C THR A 275 21.07 2.20 4.77
N LYS A 276 20.90 1.10 4.05
CA LYS A 276 20.11 -0.06 4.49
C LYS A 276 20.74 -0.80 5.68
N GLY A 277 22.06 -0.69 5.86
CA GLY A 277 22.77 -1.19 7.04
C GLY A 277 22.50 -0.40 8.32
N TYR A 278 22.16 0.87 8.18
CA TYR A 278 21.93 1.81 9.28
C TYR A 278 20.46 1.98 9.67
N THR A 279 19.58 1.06 9.30
CA THR A 279 18.13 1.18 9.56
C THR A 279 17.78 1.32 11.05
N GLN A 280 18.74 1.14 11.96
CA GLN A 280 18.56 1.38 13.39
C GLN A 280 18.78 2.85 13.83
N GLY A 281 19.25 3.77 12.97
CA GLY A 281 19.70 5.09 13.47
C GLY A 281 19.40 6.33 12.64
N LYS A 282 19.13 6.27 11.34
CA LYS A 282 18.93 7.51 10.56
C LYS A 282 17.49 8.01 10.69
N SER A 283 17.33 9.04 11.49
CA SER A 283 16.12 9.89 11.49
C SER A 283 16.00 10.59 10.12
N VAL A 284 14.79 10.61 9.57
CA VAL A 284 14.45 11.47 8.43
C VAL A 284 14.87 12.91 8.81
N ARG A 285 15.67 13.58 7.97
CA ARG A 285 16.08 14.94 8.24
C ARG A 285 14.86 15.86 8.20
N ILE A 286 14.71 16.72 9.19
CA ILE A 286 13.61 17.69 9.25
C ILE A 286 13.57 18.55 7.97
N GLN A 287 14.73 18.83 7.38
CA GLN A 287 14.85 19.56 6.12
C GLN A 287 14.19 18.79 4.96
N ASP A 288 14.44 17.48 4.81
CA ASP A 288 13.81 16.66 3.77
C ASP A 288 12.28 16.60 3.93
N MET A 289 11.80 16.60 5.18
CA MET A 289 10.37 16.72 5.47
C MET A 289 9.83 18.06 5.00
N ARG A 290 10.45 19.17 5.42
CA ARG A 290 10.03 20.52 5.02
C ARG A 290 10.02 20.67 3.49
N ASP A 291 11.08 20.22 2.82
CA ASP A 291 11.23 20.30 1.37
C ASP A 291 10.19 19.45 0.62
N THR A 292 9.74 18.34 1.22
CA THR A 292 8.65 17.51 0.66
C THR A 292 7.29 18.16 0.89
N PHE A 293 7.04 18.70 2.09
CA PHE A 293 5.79 19.42 2.41
C PHE A 293 5.62 20.70 1.60
N THR A 294 6.69 21.30 1.09
CA THR A 294 6.61 22.47 0.21
C THR A 294 6.58 22.13 -1.27
N ASP A 295 6.75 20.86 -1.62
CA ASP A 295 6.78 20.40 -3.01
C ASP A 295 5.38 20.26 -3.58
N TRP A 296 4.96 21.19 -4.44
CA TRP A 296 3.64 21.20 -5.06
C TRP A 296 3.33 19.92 -5.83
N ARG A 297 4.35 19.21 -6.34
CA ARG A 297 4.19 17.98 -7.13
C ARG A 297 3.45 16.89 -6.34
N VAL A 298 3.65 16.82 -5.03
CA VAL A 298 3.08 15.78 -4.16
C VAL A 298 1.56 15.94 -3.98
N TYR A 299 1.07 17.18 -3.88
CA TYR A 299 -0.31 17.44 -3.47
C TYR A 299 -1.36 16.95 -4.45
N GLY A 300 -1.14 17.06 -5.76
CA GLY A 300 -2.09 16.55 -6.74
C GLY A 300 -2.28 15.04 -6.67
N HIS A 301 -1.20 14.31 -6.39
CA HIS A 301 -1.25 12.87 -6.21
C HIS A 301 -1.97 12.49 -4.90
N VAL A 302 -1.70 13.19 -3.80
CA VAL A 302 -2.36 12.95 -2.51
C VAL A 302 -3.86 13.24 -2.59
N VAL A 303 -4.25 14.39 -3.19
CA VAL A 303 -5.67 14.75 -3.31
C VAL A 303 -6.41 13.81 -4.27
N SER A 304 -5.82 13.43 -5.39
CA SER A 304 -6.45 12.46 -6.29
C SER A 304 -6.58 11.08 -5.65
N ALA A 305 -5.61 10.65 -4.85
CA ALA A 305 -5.70 9.41 -4.06
C ALA A 305 -6.82 9.47 -3.02
N PHE A 306 -6.92 10.58 -2.28
CA PHE A 306 -8.01 10.83 -1.34
C PHE A 306 -9.38 10.73 -2.03
N LEU A 307 -9.56 11.41 -3.16
CA LEU A 307 -10.82 11.41 -3.90
C LEU A 307 -11.17 10.05 -4.50
N SER A 308 -10.17 9.27 -4.96
CA SER A 308 -10.43 7.91 -5.44
C SER A 308 -10.88 6.98 -4.31
N MET A 309 -10.37 7.18 -3.10
CA MET A 309 -10.77 6.38 -1.95
C MET A 309 -12.19 6.67 -1.48
N LEU A 310 -12.73 7.86 -1.72
CA LEU A 310 -14.15 8.14 -1.48
C LEU A 310 -15.08 7.26 -2.35
N MET A 311 -14.61 6.85 -3.51
CA MET A 311 -15.32 5.87 -4.34
C MET A 311 -15.14 4.43 -3.79
N ILE A 312 -13.95 4.10 -3.30
CA ILE A 312 -13.52 2.74 -2.98
C ILE A 312 -14.08 2.28 -1.62
N TYR A 313 -14.00 3.09 -0.57
CA TYR A 313 -14.39 2.68 0.79
C TYR A 313 -15.83 2.19 0.90
N PRO A 314 -16.87 2.92 0.41
CA PRO A 314 -18.24 2.45 0.54
C PRO A 314 -18.51 1.18 -0.27
N ILE A 315 -17.91 1.04 -1.45
CA ILE A 315 -18.08 -0.15 -2.28
C ILE A 315 -17.41 -1.37 -1.61
N ASN A 316 -16.19 -1.23 -1.10
CA ASN A 316 -15.52 -2.33 -0.37
C ASN A 316 -16.34 -2.84 0.80
N THR A 317 -17.05 -1.95 1.51
CA THR A 317 -17.88 -2.32 2.67
C THR A 317 -19.22 -2.89 2.27
N TYR A 318 -19.87 -2.34 1.23
CA TYR A 318 -21.28 -2.61 0.98
C TYR A 318 -21.59 -3.36 -0.32
N ALA A 319 -20.60 -3.62 -1.22
CA ALA A 319 -20.88 -4.29 -2.50
C ALA A 319 -21.58 -5.65 -2.34
N PRO A 320 -21.18 -6.57 -1.43
CA PRO A 320 -21.92 -7.81 -1.23
C PRO A 320 -23.37 -7.57 -0.74
N SER A 321 -23.58 -6.59 0.15
CA SER A 321 -24.93 -6.23 0.63
C SER A 321 -25.79 -5.62 -0.47
N LEU A 322 -25.21 -4.80 -1.35
CA LEU A 322 -25.87 -4.28 -2.55
C LEU A 322 -26.30 -5.42 -3.46
N ILE A 323 -25.39 -6.35 -3.77
CA ILE A 323 -25.69 -7.52 -4.61
C ILE A 323 -26.82 -8.34 -3.98
N LYS A 324 -26.77 -8.57 -2.66
CA LYS A 324 -27.85 -9.27 -1.93
C LYS A 324 -29.18 -8.55 -2.09
N SER A 325 -29.22 -7.22 -2.00
CA SER A 325 -30.44 -6.42 -2.11
C SER A 325 -31.09 -6.49 -3.50
N LEU A 326 -30.35 -6.89 -4.54
CA LEU A 326 -30.86 -7.13 -5.88
C LEU A 326 -31.65 -8.46 -6.00
N GLY A 327 -31.76 -9.25 -4.91
CA GLY A 327 -32.46 -10.53 -4.90
C GLY A 327 -31.55 -11.72 -5.24
N PHE A 328 -30.22 -11.58 -5.11
CA PHE A 328 -29.31 -12.72 -5.06
C PHE A 328 -29.28 -13.27 -3.62
N GLY A 329 -29.15 -14.58 -3.45
CA GLY A 329 -29.00 -15.17 -2.12
C GLY A 329 -27.77 -14.62 -1.38
N GLY A 330 -27.83 -14.48 -0.05
CA GLY A 330 -26.75 -13.84 0.72
C GLY A 330 -25.38 -14.46 0.49
N TYR A 331 -25.30 -15.77 0.44
CA TYR A 331 -24.05 -16.48 0.17
C TYR A 331 -23.56 -16.26 -1.28
N ASN A 332 -24.48 -16.34 -2.25
CA ASN A 332 -24.16 -16.08 -3.65
C ASN A 332 -23.71 -14.65 -3.91
N ALA A 333 -24.18 -13.68 -3.13
CA ALA A 333 -23.77 -12.29 -3.23
C ALA A 333 -22.27 -12.10 -2.97
N ASN A 334 -21.71 -12.83 -1.99
CA ASN A 334 -20.27 -12.82 -1.73
C ASN A 334 -19.47 -13.44 -2.89
N GLY A 335 -19.92 -14.58 -3.42
CA GLY A 335 -19.32 -15.19 -4.61
C GLY A 335 -19.34 -14.27 -5.83
N LEU A 336 -20.48 -13.62 -6.09
CA LEU A 336 -20.62 -12.65 -7.18
C LEU A 336 -19.73 -11.40 -6.98
N ASN A 337 -19.52 -10.96 -5.75
CA ASN A 337 -18.61 -9.84 -5.46
C ASN A 337 -17.17 -10.14 -5.89
N SER A 338 -16.72 -11.39 -5.76
CA SER A 338 -15.38 -11.79 -6.22
C SER A 338 -15.18 -11.69 -7.73
N VAL A 339 -16.25 -11.86 -8.52
CA VAL A 339 -16.18 -11.67 -9.98
C VAL A 339 -15.74 -10.24 -10.30
N GLY A 340 -16.30 -9.24 -9.61
CA GLY A 340 -15.88 -7.84 -9.75
C GLY A 340 -14.40 -7.62 -9.39
N SER A 341 -13.90 -8.29 -8.36
CA SER A 341 -12.49 -8.24 -7.97
C SER A 341 -11.57 -8.85 -9.02
N VAL A 342 -11.97 -9.98 -9.62
CA VAL A 342 -11.21 -10.61 -10.73
C VAL A 342 -11.19 -9.71 -11.95
N VAL A 343 -12.34 -9.13 -12.34
CA VAL A 343 -12.42 -8.18 -13.45
C VAL A 343 -11.55 -6.95 -13.17
N SER A 344 -11.58 -6.44 -11.95
CA SER A 344 -10.73 -5.33 -11.51
C SER A 344 -9.24 -5.65 -11.66
N LEU A 345 -8.83 -6.85 -11.28
CA LEU A 345 -7.44 -7.32 -11.44
C LEU A 345 -7.01 -7.34 -12.91
N ILE A 346 -7.82 -7.93 -13.78
CA ILE A 346 -7.52 -8.04 -15.22
C ILE A 346 -7.41 -6.64 -15.84
N ILE A 347 -8.37 -5.75 -15.56
CA ILE A 347 -8.39 -4.39 -16.10
C ILE A 347 -7.21 -3.58 -15.55
N SER A 348 -6.89 -3.72 -14.26
CA SER A 348 -5.77 -3.01 -13.64
C SER A 348 -4.43 -3.42 -14.26
N ILE A 349 -4.20 -4.72 -14.49
CA ILE A 349 -3.00 -5.22 -15.16
C ILE A 349 -2.93 -4.70 -16.61
N SER A 350 -4.06 -4.73 -17.34
CA SER A 350 -4.13 -4.26 -18.72
C SER A 350 -3.82 -2.76 -18.84
N ILE A 351 -4.40 -1.95 -17.95
CA ILE A 351 -4.15 -0.50 -17.90
C ILE A 351 -2.69 -0.22 -17.52
N ALA A 352 -2.15 -0.92 -16.51
CA ALA A 352 -0.78 -0.75 -16.07
C ALA A 352 0.21 -1.14 -17.17
N TRP A 353 0.00 -2.29 -17.83
CA TRP A 353 0.84 -2.72 -18.94
C TRP A 353 0.83 -1.72 -20.11
N ASN A 354 -0.34 -1.19 -20.47
CA ASN A 354 -0.45 -0.18 -21.53
C ASN A 354 0.20 1.14 -21.11
N SER A 355 0.05 1.55 -19.85
CA SER A 355 0.70 2.73 -19.28
C SER A 355 2.23 2.65 -19.33
N ASP A 356 2.79 1.48 -18.99
CA ASP A 356 4.24 1.26 -19.06
C ASP A 356 4.74 1.24 -20.51
N ARG A 357 3.96 0.65 -21.44
CA ARG A 357 4.31 0.63 -22.86
C ARG A 357 4.29 2.02 -23.51
N THR A 358 3.32 2.84 -23.14
CA THR A 358 3.17 4.20 -23.69
C THR A 358 3.94 5.25 -22.91
N GLN A 359 4.58 4.88 -21.79
CA GLN A 359 5.26 5.78 -20.85
C GLN A 359 4.36 6.94 -20.37
N GLU A 360 3.05 6.69 -20.33
CA GLU A 360 2.04 7.66 -20.02
C GLU A 360 1.17 7.17 -18.85
N ARG A 361 1.14 7.90 -17.73
CA ARG A 361 0.43 7.47 -16.53
C ARG A 361 -0.84 8.28 -16.27
N GLY A 362 -0.83 9.59 -16.54
CA GLY A 362 -1.93 10.48 -16.20
C GLY A 362 -3.25 10.11 -16.87
N PHE A 363 -3.23 9.87 -18.21
CA PHE A 363 -4.43 9.47 -18.94
C PHE A 363 -4.94 8.10 -18.55
N HIS A 364 -4.06 7.16 -18.19
CA HIS A 364 -4.44 5.83 -17.75
C HIS A 364 -5.12 5.84 -16.38
N ILE A 365 -4.65 6.69 -15.46
CA ILE A 365 -5.31 6.93 -14.17
C ILE A 365 -6.69 7.54 -14.40
N ALA A 366 -6.81 8.56 -15.27
CA ALA A 366 -8.09 9.17 -15.62
C ALA A 366 -9.06 8.16 -16.26
N ALA A 367 -8.57 7.25 -17.11
CA ALA A 367 -9.38 6.16 -17.67
C ALA A 367 -9.94 5.24 -16.59
N GLY A 368 -9.14 4.88 -15.58
CA GLY A 368 -9.61 4.11 -14.42
C GLY A 368 -10.74 4.83 -13.66
N PHE A 369 -10.58 6.14 -13.42
CA PHE A 369 -11.65 6.94 -12.84
C PHE A 369 -12.91 6.95 -13.71
N CYS A 370 -12.79 7.13 -15.03
CA CYS A 370 -13.95 7.15 -15.95
C CYS A 370 -14.72 5.82 -15.92
N ILE A 371 -14.02 4.68 -15.89
CA ILE A 371 -14.64 3.35 -15.77
C ILE A 371 -15.41 3.25 -14.44
N GLY A 372 -14.80 3.65 -13.33
CA GLY A 372 -15.44 3.65 -12.01
C GLY A 372 -16.65 4.56 -11.94
N ILE A 373 -16.57 5.78 -12.48
CA ILE A 373 -17.67 6.74 -12.56
C ILE A 373 -18.84 6.17 -13.38
N ALA A 374 -18.56 5.58 -14.53
CA ALA A 374 -19.58 4.95 -15.36
C ALA A 374 -20.31 3.84 -14.60
N GLY A 375 -19.61 2.99 -13.87
CA GLY A 375 -20.20 1.94 -13.05
C GLY A 375 -21.04 2.49 -11.89
N LEU A 376 -20.56 3.52 -11.17
CA LEU A 376 -21.29 4.17 -10.08
C LEU A 376 -22.60 4.81 -10.58
N LEU A 377 -22.53 5.57 -11.66
CA LEU A 377 -23.72 6.23 -12.24
C LEU A 377 -24.69 5.20 -12.81
N TRP A 378 -24.19 4.16 -13.49
CA TRP A 378 -25.02 3.06 -13.96
C TRP A 378 -25.79 2.42 -12.80
N THR A 379 -25.10 2.05 -11.72
CA THR A 379 -25.74 1.44 -10.53
C THR A 379 -26.74 2.39 -9.86
N ALA A 380 -26.40 3.69 -9.74
CA ALA A 380 -27.24 4.69 -9.07
C ALA A 380 -28.51 5.04 -9.85
N LEU A 381 -28.40 5.14 -11.19
CA LEU A 381 -29.46 5.63 -12.07
C LEU A 381 -30.28 4.51 -12.74
N ALA A 382 -29.90 3.24 -12.55
CA ALA A 382 -30.64 2.11 -13.10
C ALA A 382 -32.10 2.14 -12.67
N PRO A 383 -33.09 2.08 -13.61
CA PRO A 383 -34.51 2.02 -13.30
C PRO A 383 -34.84 0.90 -12.30
N VAL A 384 -35.86 1.08 -11.46
CA VAL A 384 -36.32 0.07 -10.50
C VAL A 384 -36.77 -1.22 -11.19
N SER A 385 -37.28 -1.10 -12.41
CA SER A 385 -37.70 -2.22 -13.27
C SER A 385 -36.56 -2.97 -13.93
N SER A 386 -35.31 -2.50 -13.82
CA SER A 386 -34.17 -3.15 -14.44
C SER A 386 -33.93 -4.55 -13.91
N SER A 387 -33.48 -5.45 -14.79
CA SER A 387 -33.03 -6.76 -14.36
C SER A 387 -31.90 -6.66 -13.32
N LYS A 388 -31.92 -7.52 -12.32
CA LYS A 388 -30.86 -7.60 -11.28
C LYS A 388 -29.46 -7.75 -11.89
N TRP A 389 -29.33 -8.42 -13.03
CA TRP A 389 -28.06 -8.60 -13.73
C TRP A 389 -27.52 -7.29 -14.35
N VAL A 390 -28.43 -6.41 -14.80
CA VAL A 390 -28.06 -5.09 -15.33
C VAL A 390 -27.44 -4.23 -14.23
N VAL A 391 -28.07 -4.18 -13.06
CA VAL A 391 -27.56 -3.40 -11.92
C VAL A 391 -26.28 -4.01 -11.37
N TYR A 392 -26.19 -5.34 -11.32
CA TYR A 392 -24.97 -6.06 -10.95
C TYR A 392 -23.79 -5.73 -11.89
N GLY A 393 -24.05 -5.63 -13.20
CA GLY A 393 -23.05 -5.20 -14.19
C GLY A 393 -22.44 -3.83 -13.86
N GLY A 394 -23.24 -2.89 -13.36
CA GLY A 394 -22.77 -1.59 -12.87
C GLY A 394 -21.82 -1.70 -11.67
N ILE A 395 -22.14 -2.59 -10.71
CA ILE A 395 -21.27 -2.84 -9.55
C ILE A 395 -19.93 -3.42 -9.98
N VAL A 396 -19.93 -4.41 -10.89
CA VAL A 396 -18.71 -5.01 -11.46
C VAL A 396 -17.88 -3.96 -12.19
N LEU A 397 -18.52 -3.10 -12.98
CA LEU A 397 -17.83 -2.01 -13.70
C LEU A 397 -17.21 -0.98 -12.73
N THR A 398 -17.91 -0.67 -11.62
CA THR A 398 -17.34 0.18 -10.57
C THR A 398 -16.05 -0.41 -10.02
N GLN A 399 -16.07 -1.68 -9.62
CA GLN A 399 -14.90 -2.38 -9.10
C GLN A 399 -13.76 -2.44 -10.12
N ALA A 400 -14.09 -2.63 -11.39
CA ALA A 400 -13.11 -2.65 -12.49
C ALA A 400 -12.29 -1.34 -12.60
N GLY A 401 -12.93 -0.18 -12.39
CA GLY A 401 -12.22 1.11 -12.41
C GLY A 401 -11.36 1.40 -11.18
N MET A 402 -11.67 0.77 -10.04
CA MET A 402 -11.03 1.09 -8.75
C MET A 402 -9.56 0.65 -8.66
N GLY A 403 -9.22 -0.52 -9.21
CA GLY A 403 -7.93 -1.16 -8.95
C GLY A 403 -6.73 -0.45 -9.58
N SER A 404 -6.91 0.20 -10.74
CA SER A 404 -5.81 0.81 -11.50
C SER A 404 -5.39 2.19 -10.96
N THR A 405 -6.28 2.93 -10.31
CA THR A 405 -6.05 4.33 -9.93
C THR A 405 -4.94 4.50 -8.91
N GLN A 406 -4.89 3.66 -7.88
CA GLN A 406 -3.96 3.81 -6.75
C GLN A 406 -2.53 3.42 -7.13
N ALA A 407 -2.35 2.25 -7.73
CA ALA A 407 -1.02 1.71 -8.07
C ALA A 407 -0.30 2.61 -9.08
N LEU A 408 -1.00 3.04 -10.14
CA LEU A 408 -0.43 3.93 -11.15
C LEU A 408 -0.12 5.32 -10.60
N ASN A 409 -0.97 5.84 -9.71
CA ASN A 409 -0.76 7.16 -9.12
C ASN A 409 0.46 7.16 -8.17
N ALA A 410 0.63 6.12 -7.34
CA ALA A 410 1.81 5.93 -6.51
C ALA A 410 3.09 5.78 -7.34
N ALA A 411 3.02 5.01 -8.43
CA ALA A 411 4.14 4.85 -9.36
C ALA A 411 4.49 6.16 -10.08
N TRP A 412 3.49 6.97 -10.44
CA TRP A 412 3.72 8.28 -11.04
C TRP A 412 4.34 9.25 -10.05
N LEU A 413 3.80 9.35 -8.83
CA LEU A 413 4.40 10.15 -7.75
C LEU A 413 5.88 9.78 -7.54
N SER A 414 6.18 8.48 -7.47
CA SER A 414 7.55 7.97 -7.28
C SER A 414 8.51 8.37 -8.41
N SER A 415 8.00 8.58 -9.63
CA SER A 415 8.83 8.95 -10.80
C SER A 415 9.08 10.45 -10.93
N VAL A 416 8.25 11.31 -10.31
CA VAL A 416 8.35 12.77 -10.43
C VAL A 416 9.00 13.44 -9.22
N VAL A 417 9.15 12.72 -8.12
CA VAL A 417 9.75 13.22 -6.87
C VAL A 417 11.17 12.68 -6.72
N ASP A 418 12.08 13.54 -6.26
CA ASP A 418 13.48 13.20 -6.03
C ASP A 418 13.64 12.05 -5.02
N ASP A 419 14.68 11.23 -5.15
CA ASP A 419 14.92 10.03 -4.33
C ASP A 419 14.90 10.29 -2.82
N ARG A 420 15.44 11.45 -2.38
CA ARG A 420 15.43 11.83 -0.95
C ARG A 420 14.04 12.13 -0.40
N LYS A 421 13.17 12.72 -1.21
CA LYS A 421 11.79 13.10 -0.85
C LYS A 421 10.81 11.95 -1.05
N ARG A 422 11.12 10.96 -1.90
CA ARG A 422 10.22 9.87 -2.30
C ARG A 422 9.59 9.10 -1.12
N PRO A 423 10.34 8.69 -0.07
CA PRO A 423 9.73 7.99 1.06
C PRO A 423 8.70 8.83 1.80
N ILE A 424 8.97 10.13 1.98
CA ILE A 424 8.08 11.06 2.67
C ILE A 424 6.84 11.33 1.81
N ALA A 425 7.02 11.56 0.51
CA ALA A 425 5.91 11.78 -0.43
C ALA A 425 4.97 10.57 -0.50
N LEU A 426 5.52 9.34 -0.52
CA LEU A 426 4.72 8.12 -0.46
C LEU A 426 4.01 7.95 0.90
N ALA A 427 4.63 8.34 2.00
CA ALA A 427 3.97 8.35 3.30
C ALA A 427 2.78 9.33 3.32
N MET A 428 2.97 10.57 2.81
CA MET A 428 1.87 11.54 2.65
C MET A 428 0.74 10.99 1.76
N TYR A 429 1.11 10.28 0.70
CA TYR A 429 0.16 9.63 -0.20
C TYR A 429 -0.68 8.57 0.53
N VAL A 430 -0.05 7.69 1.30
CA VAL A 430 -0.73 6.66 2.09
C VAL A 430 -1.61 7.29 3.18
N MET A 431 -1.13 8.33 3.85
CA MET A 431 -1.95 9.07 4.82
C MET A 431 -3.19 9.71 4.16
N GLY A 432 -3.04 10.26 2.95
CA GLY A 432 -4.17 10.77 2.17
C GLY A 432 -5.22 9.69 1.87
N ILE A 433 -4.78 8.48 1.50
CA ILE A 433 -5.63 7.31 1.32
C ILE A 433 -6.41 6.99 2.60
N GLN A 434 -5.74 6.91 3.73
CA GLN A 434 -6.36 6.55 5.01
C GLN A 434 -7.34 7.62 5.50
N LEU A 435 -6.97 8.90 5.39
CA LEU A 435 -7.84 10.02 5.76
C LEU A 435 -9.15 10.05 4.99
N ALA A 436 -9.17 9.60 3.74
CA ALA A 436 -10.39 9.49 2.94
C ALA A 436 -11.41 8.51 3.54
N GLY A 437 -10.99 7.60 4.40
CA GLY A 437 -11.89 6.68 5.06
C GLY A 437 -12.87 7.34 6.02
N PHE A 438 -12.53 8.49 6.61
CA PHE A 438 -13.47 9.21 7.49
C PHE A 438 -14.73 9.65 6.73
N PRO A 439 -14.66 10.47 5.69
CA PRO A 439 -15.84 10.81 4.90
C PRO A 439 -16.34 9.66 4.02
N GLY A 440 -15.44 8.81 3.49
CA GLY A 440 -15.79 7.73 2.56
C GLY A 440 -16.74 6.70 3.18
N ASN A 441 -16.47 6.28 4.41
CA ASN A 441 -17.34 5.34 5.14
C ASN A 441 -18.72 5.95 5.48
N GLN A 442 -18.87 7.28 5.46
CA GLN A 442 -20.14 7.96 5.78
C GLN A 442 -20.99 8.27 4.54
N LEU A 443 -20.52 7.93 3.34
CA LEU A 443 -21.25 8.23 2.09
C LEU A 443 -22.55 7.43 1.95
N PHE A 444 -22.55 6.17 2.42
CA PHE A 444 -23.74 5.32 2.38
C PHE A 444 -24.52 5.46 3.69
N ARG A 445 -25.69 6.06 3.61
CA ARG A 445 -26.52 6.36 4.77
C ARG A 445 -27.69 5.39 4.87
N GLN A 446 -28.16 5.10 6.10
CA GLN A 446 -29.32 4.24 6.34
C GLN A 446 -30.57 4.70 5.57
N GLN A 447 -30.76 6.00 5.44
CA GLN A 447 -31.90 6.61 4.72
C GLN A 447 -31.95 6.25 3.23
N ASP A 448 -30.78 5.97 2.63
CA ASP A 448 -30.64 5.67 1.21
C ASP A 448 -30.61 4.14 0.94
N ALA A 449 -30.71 3.33 2.01
CA ALA A 449 -30.74 1.88 1.88
C ALA A 449 -32.02 1.42 1.19
N PRO A 450 -31.99 0.30 0.43
CA PRO A 450 -30.84 -0.57 0.19
C PRO A 450 -29.98 -0.20 -1.03
N ARG A 451 -30.40 0.77 -1.85
CA ARG A 451 -29.74 1.10 -3.12
C ARG A 451 -28.59 2.10 -3.00
N TYR A 452 -28.58 2.92 -1.95
CA TYR A 452 -27.58 3.97 -1.69
C TYR A 452 -27.32 4.90 -2.88
N SER A 453 -28.34 5.18 -3.71
CA SER A 453 -28.20 5.95 -4.96
C SER A 453 -27.57 7.33 -4.73
N ARG A 454 -27.94 8.03 -3.65
CA ARG A 454 -27.34 9.33 -3.30
C ARG A 454 -25.85 9.19 -2.98
N GLY A 455 -25.47 8.19 -2.20
CA GLY A 455 -24.07 7.92 -1.85
C GLY A 455 -23.23 7.58 -3.08
N LEU A 456 -23.79 6.78 -4.02
CA LEU A 456 -23.14 6.42 -5.28
C LEU A 456 -22.92 7.65 -6.19
N ILE A 457 -23.91 8.57 -6.27
CA ILE A 457 -23.78 9.82 -7.07
C ILE A 457 -22.70 10.73 -6.45
N ILE A 458 -22.65 10.88 -5.11
CA ILE A 458 -21.63 11.68 -4.45
C ILE A 458 -20.24 11.06 -4.69
N ALA A 459 -20.11 9.73 -4.58
CA ALA A 459 -18.86 9.02 -4.87
C ALA A 459 -18.41 9.23 -6.32
N ALA A 460 -19.35 9.21 -7.28
CA ALA A 460 -19.09 9.50 -8.70
C ALA A 460 -18.60 10.94 -8.91
N ALA A 461 -19.22 11.93 -8.24
CA ALA A 461 -18.78 13.32 -8.28
C ALA A 461 -17.36 13.51 -7.71
N CYS A 462 -17.06 12.86 -6.59
CA CYS A 462 -15.70 12.86 -6.01
C CYS A 462 -14.69 12.23 -6.96
N ALA A 463 -15.03 11.09 -7.57
CA ALA A 463 -14.19 10.42 -8.56
C ALA A 463 -13.96 11.31 -9.80
N ALA A 464 -14.98 12.04 -10.26
CA ALA A 464 -14.86 13.00 -11.37
C ALA A 464 -13.90 14.14 -11.01
N ALA A 465 -14.01 14.70 -9.79
CA ALA A 465 -13.05 15.68 -9.30
C ALA A 465 -11.62 15.11 -9.27
N GLY A 466 -11.44 13.85 -8.85
CA GLY A 466 -10.16 13.15 -8.87
C GLY A 466 -9.57 13.03 -10.27
N ALA A 467 -10.39 12.65 -11.24
CA ALA A 467 -9.99 12.57 -12.65
C ALA A 467 -9.54 13.94 -13.20
N VAL A 468 -10.29 15.01 -12.90
CA VAL A 468 -9.94 16.38 -13.29
C VAL A 468 -8.61 16.80 -12.69
N ILE A 469 -8.38 16.52 -11.40
CA ILE A 469 -7.11 16.84 -10.74
C ILE A 469 -5.94 16.12 -11.40
N VAL A 470 -6.08 14.83 -11.73
CA VAL A 470 -5.05 14.07 -12.44
C VAL A 470 -4.71 14.70 -13.78
N LEU A 471 -5.72 15.10 -14.55
CA LEU A 471 -5.53 15.75 -15.86
C LEU A 471 -4.91 17.14 -15.74
N VAL A 472 -5.30 17.93 -14.74
CA VAL A 472 -4.72 19.24 -14.44
C VAL A 472 -3.25 19.09 -14.07
N TRP A 473 -2.92 18.14 -13.18
CA TRP A 473 -1.52 17.87 -12.80
C TRP A 473 -0.67 17.41 -13.98
N LYS A 474 -1.23 16.56 -14.84
CA LYS A 474 -0.59 16.19 -16.10
C LYS A 474 -0.30 17.40 -16.98
N GLY A 475 -1.27 18.29 -17.12
CA GLY A 475 -1.10 19.55 -17.87
C GLY A 475 0.00 20.43 -17.28
N LEU A 476 0.04 20.54 -15.94
CA LEU A 476 1.07 21.29 -15.21
C LEU A 476 2.47 20.70 -15.44
N TYR A 477 2.64 19.38 -15.37
CA TYR A 477 3.92 18.74 -15.66
C TYR A 477 4.40 19.02 -17.09
N VAL A 478 3.52 18.85 -18.08
CA VAL A 478 3.86 19.16 -19.48
C VAL A 478 4.20 20.65 -19.67
N PHE A 479 3.47 21.55 -19.02
CA PHE A 479 3.74 23.00 -19.06
C PHE A 479 5.11 23.34 -18.45
N VAL A 480 5.42 22.82 -17.26
CA VAL A 480 6.69 23.07 -16.59
C VAL A 480 7.87 22.51 -17.40
N GLU A 481 7.71 21.30 -17.95
CA GLU A 481 8.73 20.68 -18.80
C GLU A 481 8.99 21.47 -20.08
N ARG A 482 7.94 21.90 -20.78
CA ARG A 482 8.06 22.77 -21.96
C ARG A 482 8.75 24.08 -21.65
N ARG A 483 8.44 24.68 -20.49
CA ARG A 483 9.08 25.93 -20.04
C ARG A 483 10.55 25.73 -19.75
N ARG A 484 10.93 24.61 -19.11
CA ARG A 484 12.32 24.22 -18.84
C ARG A 484 13.12 24.02 -20.13
N ASN A 485 12.54 23.28 -21.10
CA ASN A 485 13.19 23.00 -22.37
C ASN A 485 13.37 24.27 -23.21
N ARG A 486 12.44 25.21 -23.19
CA ARG A 486 12.59 26.53 -23.81
C ARG A 486 13.71 27.35 -23.14
N GLY A 487 13.80 27.32 -21.80
CA GLY A 487 14.87 28.00 -21.08
C GLY A 487 16.24 27.45 -21.44
N THR A 488 16.42 26.14 -21.52
CA THR A 488 17.68 25.51 -21.92
C THR A 488 18.02 25.79 -23.39
N ALA A 489 17.05 25.81 -24.30
CA ALA A 489 17.26 26.17 -25.69
C ALA A 489 17.77 27.62 -25.86
N ASN A 490 17.15 28.58 -25.16
CA ASN A 490 17.54 29.97 -25.17
C ASN A 490 18.95 30.20 -24.60
N VAL A 491 19.34 29.45 -23.54
CA VAL A 491 20.72 29.51 -23.00
C VAL A 491 21.73 28.95 -23.97
N ALA A 492 21.39 27.83 -24.65
CA ALA A 492 22.27 27.23 -25.66
C ALA A 492 22.43 28.16 -26.90
N GLU A 493 21.40 28.84 -27.31
CA GLU A 493 21.42 29.81 -28.42
C GLU A 493 22.20 31.07 -28.03
N SER A 494 22.04 31.56 -26.81
CA SER A 494 22.84 32.67 -26.27
C SER A 494 24.30 32.31 -26.13
N ALA A 495 24.65 31.08 -25.73
CA ALA A 495 26.03 30.61 -25.66
C ALA A 495 26.69 30.54 -27.07
N ARG A 496 25.95 30.06 -28.09
CA ARG A 496 26.43 30.03 -29.47
C ARG A 496 26.65 31.43 -30.08
N SER A 497 25.75 32.36 -29.74
CA SER A 497 25.88 33.77 -30.19
C SER A 497 27.13 34.45 -29.56
N VAL A 498 27.45 34.14 -28.31
CA VAL A 498 28.68 34.62 -27.65
C VAL A 498 29.92 34.00 -28.28
N GLU A 499 29.94 32.71 -28.60
CA GLU A 499 31.05 32.03 -29.27
C GLU A 499 31.29 32.57 -30.68
N SER A 500 30.24 32.88 -31.44
CA SER A 500 30.36 33.47 -32.77
C SER A 500 30.99 34.87 -32.74
N VAL A 501 30.65 35.69 -31.73
CA VAL A 501 31.24 37.05 -31.56
C VAL A 501 32.71 36.98 -31.14
N TRP A 502 33.12 35.95 -30.42
CA TRP A 502 34.54 35.76 -30.03
C TRP A 502 35.38 35.05 -31.11
N GLY A 503 34.73 34.25 -31.99
CA GLY A 503 35.37 33.59 -33.12
C GLY A 503 35.74 34.55 -34.28
N GLU A 504 34.98 35.65 -34.49
CA GLU A 504 35.29 36.69 -35.52
C GLU A 504 36.41 37.67 -35.12
N LYS A 505 36.88 37.62 -33.87
CA LYS A 505 37.99 38.50 -33.39
C LYS A 505 39.35 37.79 -33.33
N ARG A 506 39.51 36.63 -33.92
CA ARG A 506 40.78 35.95 -34.18
C ARG A 506 41.01 35.88 -35.69
#